data_784d98dcb2f3167d80f8e0c441b823e0
#
_entry.id   784d98dcb2f3167d80f8e0c441b823e0
#
_cell.length_a   1.000
_cell.length_b   1.000
_cell.length_c   1.000
_cell.angle_alpha   90.00
_cell.angle_beta   90.00
_cell.angle_gamma   90.00
#
_symmetry.space_group_name_H-M   'P 1'
#
loop_
_entity.id
_entity.type
_entity.pdbx_description
1 polymer ?
#
loop_
_entity_poly.entity_id
_entity_poly.type
_entity_poly.pdbx_seq_one_letter_code
_entity_poly.pdbx_strand_id
1 'polypeptide(L)'
;IREALETACAYEFIKDMPGGIDTIVGEKGNGLSEGQAQRIAIARALLKDAPILILDEATSALDIETEEKILKNIMEAEQGRTCIVTTHRPSVLSVSDHIYEIKDTKLKQLK
;
A
#
# COMPACT_ATOMS: atom_id res chain seq x y z
N ILE A 1 -13.22 6.15 -5.58
CA ILE A 1 -12.00 5.85 -6.36
C ILE A 1 -10.89 6.87 -6.10
N ARG A 2 -11.20 8.14 -6.20
CA ARG A 2 -10.20 9.18 -5.97
C ARG A 2 -9.57 9.10 -4.58
N GLU A 3 -10.39 8.90 -3.57
CA GLU A 3 -9.92 8.79 -2.19
C GLU A 3 -8.94 7.64 -2.01
N ALA A 4 -9.24 6.48 -2.57
CA ALA A 4 -8.34 5.33 -2.51
C ALA A 4 -7.02 5.62 -3.23
N LEU A 5 -7.07 6.29 -4.37
CA LEU A 5 -5.88 6.67 -5.11
C LEU A 5 -5.03 7.68 -4.35
N GLU A 6 -5.67 8.64 -3.68
CA GLU A 6 -4.94 9.61 -2.86
C GLU A 6 -4.26 8.92 -1.66
N THR A 7 -4.96 8.02 -1.00
CA THR A 7 -4.40 7.26 0.12
C THR A 7 -3.18 6.45 -0.31
N ALA A 8 -3.24 5.84 -1.49
CA ALA A 8 -2.14 5.04 -2.03
C ALA A 8 -1.06 5.88 -2.72
N CYS A 9 -1.16 7.21 -2.66
CA CYS A 9 -0.24 8.14 -3.33
C CYS A 9 -0.19 7.92 -4.85
N ALA A 10 -1.29 7.51 -5.44
CA ALA A 10 -1.37 7.21 -6.87
C ALA A 10 -2.09 8.30 -7.67
N TYR A 11 -2.90 9.11 -7.02
CA TYR A 11 -3.74 10.08 -7.73
C TYR A 11 -2.93 11.07 -8.56
N GLU A 12 -1.81 11.55 -8.04
CA GLU A 12 -1.02 12.58 -8.71
C GLU A 12 -0.49 12.15 -10.07
N PHE A 13 0.02 10.91 -10.18
CA PHE A 13 0.52 10.47 -11.47
C PHE A 13 -0.61 9.99 -12.40
N ILE A 14 -1.71 9.51 -11.84
CA ILE A 14 -2.84 9.03 -12.63
C ILE A 14 -3.60 10.18 -13.30
N LYS A 15 -3.82 11.28 -12.59
CA LYS A 15 -4.54 12.42 -13.18
C LYS A 15 -3.83 13.01 -14.38
N ASP A 16 -2.51 12.86 -14.45
CA ASP A 16 -1.71 13.39 -15.56
C ASP A 16 -1.57 12.42 -16.72
N MET A 17 -2.10 11.20 -16.58
CA MET A 17 -2.07 10.22 -17.65
C MET A 17 -3.17 10.48 -18.67
N PRO A 18 -2.94 10.16 -19.96
CA PRO A 18 -4.00 10.25 -20.96
C PRO A 18 -5.21 9.42 -20.53
N GLY A 19 -6.38 10.03 -20.46
CA GLY A 19 -7.56 9.34 -19.98
C GLY A 19 -7.73 9.28 -18.46
N GLY A 20 -6.73 9.74 -17.68
CA GLY A 20 -6.81 9.79 -16.24
C GLY A 20 -7.16 8.45 -15.62
N ILE A 21 -8.16 8.43 -14.75
CA ILE A 21 -8.60 7.21 -14.05
C ILE A 21 -9.02 6.11 -15.03
N ASP A 22 -9.61 6.47 -16.16
CA ASP A 22 -10.10 5.50 -17.13
C ASP A 22 -8.97 4.73 -17.81
N THR A 23 -7.78 5.30 -17.89
CA THR A 23 -6.62 4.66 -18.51
C THR A 23 -6.26 3.35 -17.83
N ILE A 24 -6.50 3.26 -16.54
CA ILE A 24 -6.09 2.11 -15.72
C ILE A 24 -6.97 0.89 -15.96
N VAL A 25 -8.22 1.10 -16.32
CA VAL A 25 -9.22 0.03 -16.37
C VAL A 25 -8.91 -1.02 -17.44
N GLY A 26 -8.34 -0.62 -18.56
CA GLY A 26 -8.04 -1.53 -19.66
C GLY A 26 -6.56 -1.83 -19.86
N GLU A 27 -5.68 -1.11 -19.22
CA GLU A 27 -4.24 -1.22 -19.42
C GLU A 27 -3.60 -2.05 -18.32
N LYS A 28 -3.02 -3.16 -18.66
CA LYS A 28 -2.40 -4.07 -17.70
C LYS A 28 -1.04 -3.57 -17.19
N GLY A 29 -0.98 -2.30 -16.79
CA GLY A 29 0.24 -1.72 -16.28
C GLY A 29 1.27 -1.32 -17.33
N ASN A 30 0.88 -1.30 -18.61
CA ASN A 30 1.77 -0.85 -19.68
C ASN A 30 2.16 0.61 -19.49
N GLY A 31 3.46 0.89 -19.49
CA GLY A 31 3.96 2.24 -19.30
C GLY A 31 4.07 2.67 -17.86
N LEU A 32 3.75 1.80 -16.91
CA LEU A 32 3.88 2.10 -15.49
C LEU A 32 5.18 1.54 -14.93
N SER A 33 5.81 2.29 -14.02
CA SER A 33 6.92 1.74 -13.24
C SER A 33 6.39 0.70 -12.27
N GLU A 34 7.28 -0.12 -11.73
CA GLU A 34 6.89 -1.11 -10.74
C GLU A 34 6.27 -0.45 -9.50
N GLY A 35 6.87 0.65 -9.03
CA GLY A 35 6.34 1.40 -7.89
C GLY A 35 4.96 1.98 -8.17
N GLN A 36 4.73 2.49 -9.37
CA GLN A 36 3.42 3.00 -9.76
C GLN A 36 2.38 1.87 -9.79
N ALA A 37 2.75 0.72 -10.34
CA ALA A 37 1.86 -0.44 -10.37
C ALA A 37 1.52 -0.91 -8.95
N GLN A 38 2.48 -0.90 -8.04
CA GLN A 38 2.23 -1.27 -6.65
C GLN A 38 1.26 -0.30 -5.98
N ARG A 39 1.40 1.00 -6.21
CA ARG A 39 0.49 1.98 -5.64
C ARG A 39 -0.94 1.80 -6.15
N ILE A 40 -1.09 1.47 -7.41
CA ILE A 40 -2.42 1.17 -7.98
C ILE A 40 -3.00 -0.09 -7.35
N ALA A 41 -2.19 -1.12 -7.15
CA ALA A 41 -2.64 -2.35 -6.50
C ALA A 41 -3.13 -2.09 -5.07
N ILE A 42 -2.43 -1.23 -4.35
CA ILE A 42 -2.85 -0.82 -3.00
C ILE A 42 -4.20 -0.10 -3.06
N ALA A 43 -4.36 0.82 -4.01
CA ALA A 43 -5.61 1.54 -4.17
C ALA A 43 -6.78 0.58 -4.46
N ARG A 44 -6.55 -0.43 -5.29
CA ARG A 44 -7.56 -1.44 -5.58
C ARG A 44 -7.98 -2.22 -4.33
N ALA A 45 -7.01 -2.56 -3.50
CA ALA A 45 -7.29 -3.26 -2.25
C ALA A 45 -8.11 -2.38 -1.31
N LEU A 46 -7.80 -1.09 -1.25
CA LEU A 46 -8.55 -0.14 -0.41
C LEU A 46 -9.99 0.03 -0.88
N LEU A 47 -10.23 -0.05 -2.18
CA LEU A 47 -11.58 0.08 -2.73
C LEU A 47 -12.51 -1.04 -2.28
N LYS A 48 -11.99 -2.19 -1.94
CA LYS A 48 -12.81 -3.31 -1.48
C LYS A 48 -13.39 -3.10 -0.09
N ASP A 49 -12.86 -2.16 0.65
CA ASP A 49 -13.32 -1.81 1.99
C ASP A 49 -13.51 -3.01 2.91
N ALA A 50 -12.61 -3.97 2.83
CA ALA A 50 -12.65 -5.15 3.67
C ALA A 50 -12.12 -4.82 5.09
N PRO A 51 -12.62 -5.52 6.13
CA PRO A 51 -12.16 -5.25 7.50
C PRO A 51 -10.71 -5.66 7.74
N ILE A 52 -10.16 -6.54 6.92
CA ILE A 52 -8.76 -6.96 7.01
C ILE A 52 -8.08 -6.66 5.68
N LEU A 53 -7.01 -5.86 5.74
CA LEU A 53 -6.20 -5.53 4.58
C LEU A 53 -4.85 -6.21 4.72
N ILE A 54 -4.45 -6.97 3.71
CA ILE A 54 -3.15 -7.65 3.71
C ILE A 54 -2.29 -7.07 2.60
N LEU A 55 -1.14 -6.53 2.99
CA LEU A 55 -0.16 -5.97 2.08
C LEU A 55 1.10 -6.83 2.14
N ASP A 56 1.18 -7.81 1.25
CA ASP A 56 2.30 -8.75 1.21
C ASP A 56 3.39 -8.21 0.29
N GLU A 57 4.38 -7.56 0.90
CA GLU A 57 5.48 -6.90 0.20
C GLU A 57 5.00 -5.92 -0.87
N ALA A 58 3.84 -5.31 -0.64
CA ALA A 58 3.18 -4.45 -1.63
C ALA A 58 3.90 -3.11 -1.84
N THR A 59 4.88 -2.78 -1.02
CA THR A 59 5.63 -1.53 -1.10
C THR A 59 7.11 -1.73 -1.46
N SER A 60 7.49 -2.93 -1.88
CA SER A 60 8.90 -3.28 -2.12
C SER A 60 9.59 -2.43 -3.19
N ALA A 61 8.85 -1.90 -4.15
CA ALA A 61 9.39 -1.07 -5.21
C ALA A 61 9.30 0.43 -4.91
N LEU A 62 8.82 0.80 -3.73
CA LEU A 62 8.66 2.20 -3.33
C LEU A 62 9.87 2.68 -2.55
N ASP A 63 10.16 3.98 -2.65
CA ASP A 63 11.13 4.60 -1.78
C ASP A 63 10.56 4.69 -0.36
N ILE A 64 11.45 4.88 0.61
CA ILE A 64 11.06 4.87 2.03
C ILE A 64 10.05 5.95 2.36
N GLU A 65 10.24 7.15 1.82
CA GLU A 65 9.32 8.27 2.04
C GLU A 65 7.89 7.96 1.57
N THR A 66 7.77 7.42 0.37
CA THR A 66 6.47 7.09 -0.21
C THR A 66 5.81 5.96 0.58
N GLU A 67 6.58 4.95 0.95
CA GLU A 67 6.07 3.84 1.75
C GLU A 67 5.52 4.32 3.10
N GLU A 68 6.29 5.13 3.80
CA GLU A 68 5.85 5.68 5.09
C GLU A 68 4.59 6.50 4.95
N LYS A 69 4.50 7.31 3.91
CA LYS A 69 3.35 8.15 3.66
C LYS A 69 2.09 7.33 3.40
N ILE A 70 2.21 6.29 2.59
CA ILE A 70 1.08 5.41 2.29
C ILE A 70 0.59 4.70 3.56
N LEU A 71 1.50 4.15 4.34
CA LEU A 71 1.13 3.44 5.55
C LEU A 71 0.49 4.37 6.58
N LYS A 72 1.01 5.58 6.72
CA LYS A 72 0.39 6.60 7.57
C LYS A 72 -1.01 6.94 7.09
N ASN A 73 -1.18 7.15 5.79
CA ASN A 73 -2.48 7.46 5.20
C ASN A 73 -3.49 6.36 5.48
N ILE A 74 -3.07 5.12 5.35
CA ILE A 74 -3.93 3.97 5.61
C ILE A 74 -4.35 3.94 7.08
N MET A 75 -3.42 4.16 7.97
CA MET A 75 -3.70 4.13 9.40
C MET A 75 -4.62 5.26 9.84
N GLU A 76 -4.46 6.45 9.26
CA GLU A 76 -5.30 7.59 9.59
C GLU A 76 -6.71 7.48 9.01
N ALA A 77 -6.84 6.94 7.80
CA ALA A 77 -8.10 6.87 7.09
C ALA A 77 -8.99 5.70 7.51
N GLU A 78 -8.40 4.65 8.06
CA GLU A 78 -9.07 3.37 8.23
C GLU A 78 -9.27 2.99 9.69
N GLN A 79 -10.23 3.63 10.31
CA GLN A 79 -10.60 3.27 11.67
C GLN A 79 -11.36 1.94 11.67
N GLY A 80 -10.97 1.03 12.55
CA GLY A 80 -11.61 -0.27 12.67
C GLY A 80 -11.10 -1.33 11.71
N ARG A 81 -10.18 -0.97 10.82
CA ARG A 81 -9.59 -1.94 9.90
C ARG A 81 -8.30 -2.51 10.47
N THR A 82 -8.10 -3.80 10.28
CA THR A 82 -6.85 -4.45 10.61
C THR A 82 -5.98 -4.52 9.36
N CYS A 83 -4.76 -4.01 9.46
CA CYS A 83 -3.82 -4.04 8.35
C CYS A 83 -2.63 -4.92 8.71
N ILE A 84 -2.40 -5.95 7.90
CA ILE A 84 -1.26 -6.86 8.06
C ILE A 84 -0.28 -6.57 6.94
N VAL A 85 0.93 -6.19 7.31
CA VAL A 85 1.97 -5.83 6.34
C VAL A 85 3.16 -6.75 6.51
N THR A 86 3.58 -7.39 5.42
CA THR A 86 4.83 -8.14 5.44
C THR A 86 5.91 -7.28 4.81
N THR A 87 7.09 -7.25 5.43
CA THR A 87 8.15 -6.37 4.99
C THR A 87 9.52 -6.83 5.50
N HIS A 88 10.55 -6.41 4.78
CA HIS A 88 11.94 -6.52 5.23
C HIS A 88 12.50 -5.14 5.58
N ARG A 89 11.67 -4.09 5.51
CA ARG A 89 12.14 -2.71 5.72
C ARG A 89 11.89 -2.22 7.15
N PRO A 90 12.93 -1.76 7.84
CA PRO A 90 12.79 -1.24 9.20
C PRO A 90 11.84 -0.04 9.31
N SER A 91 11.71 0.74 8.23
CA SER A 91 10.83 1.92 8.23
C SER A 91 9.37 1.59 8.53
N VAL A 92 8.91 0.41 8.14
CA VAL A 92 7.53 -0.02 8.40
C VAL A 92 7.30 -0.26 9.89
N LEU A 93 8.34 -0.65 10.61
CA LEU A 93 8.24 -0.97 12.03
C LEU A 93 7.84 0.25 12.87
N SER A 94 8.27 1.44 12.46
CA SER A 94 8.00 2.66 13.21
C SER A 94 6.53 3.07 13.22
N VAL A 95 5.77 2.64 12.21
CA VAL A 95 4.34 2.99 12.10
C VAL A 95 3.42 1.85 12.53
N SER A 96 3.98 0.73 12.97
CA SER A 96 3.20 -0.45 13.35
C SER A 96 2.83 -0.43 14.82
N ASP A 97 1.60 -0.87 15.12
CA ASP A 97 1.14 -1.04 16.50
C ASP A 97 1.72 -2.31 17.12
N HIS A 98 1.81 -3.36 16.30
CA HIS A 98 2.35 -4.65 16.72
C HIS A 98 3.33 -5.16 15.69
N ILE A 99 4.40 -5.77 16.16
CA ILE A 99 5.47 -6.30 15.30
C ILE A 99 5.69 -7.77 15.64
N TYR A 100 5.70 -8.60 14.61
CA TYR A 100 5.97 -10.03 14.74
C TYR A 100 7.14 -10.40 13.85
N GLU A 101 8.00 -11.25 14.33
CA GLU A 101 9.13 -11.79 13.55
C GLU A 101 8.93 -13.28 13.34
N ILE A 102 9.14 -13.73 12.12
CA ILE A 102 9.14 -15.16 11.81
C ILE A 102 10.60 -15.59 11.71
N LYS A 103 11.01 -16.45 12.62
CA LYS A 103 12.37 -16.95 12.68
C LYS A 103 12.34 -18.42 13.06
N ASP A 104 13.08 -19.24 12.33
CA ASP A 104 13.15 -20.68 12.58
C ASP A 104 11.77 -21.33 12.64
N THR A 105 10.90 -20.97 11.72
CA THR A 105 9.51 -21.42 11.60
C THR A 105 8.61 -21.05 12.79
N LYS A 106 9.05 -20.12 13.63
CA LYS A 106 8.28 -19.66 14.79
C LYS A 106 7.95 -18.18 14.66
N LEU A 107 6.77 -17.83 15.19
CA LEU A 107 6.32 -16.46 15.23
C LEU A 107 6.64 -15.88 16.62
N LYS A 108 7.32 -14.73 16.63
CA LYS A 108 7.68 -14.06 17.87
C LYS A 108 7.17 -12.63 17.84
N GLN A 109 6.46 -12.22 18.87
CA GLN A 109 6.00 -10.85 19.01
C GLN A 109 7.12 -9.97 19.56
N LEU A 110 7.47 -8.90 18.84
CA LEU A 110 8.53 -7.98 19.25
C LEU A 110 7.98 -6.69 19.86
N LYS A 111 6.71 -6.37 19.59
CA LYS A 111 6.13 -5.12 20.10
C LYS A 111 4.66 -5.27 20.43
#